data_3691e769fb29bde232280e7ece840d83
#
_entry.id   3691e769fb29bde232280e7ece840d83
#
_cell.length_a   1.000
_cell.length_b   1.000
_cell.length_c   1.000
_cell.angle_alpha   90.00
_cell.angle_beta   90.00
_cell.angle_gamma   90.00
#
_symmetry.space_group_name_H-M   'P 1'
#
loop_
_entity.id
_entity.type
_entity.pdbx_description
1 polymer ?
#
loop_
_entity_poly.entity_id
_entity_poly.type
_entity_poly.pdbx_seq_one_letter_code
_entity_poly.pdbx_strand_id
1 'polypeptide(L)'
;MFALATLCPAQEPTDLGKGAEFKGKKIEMKDKGEGTYLLSLTAGKEFEATTDGTKNTDVHLYVYDEAGKEVGKDDSPGPKCSVKVTPAKDGKYKFVIKNTGGDNTVTFKVKVAK
;
A
#
# COMPACT_ATOMS: atom_id res chain seq x y z
N MET A 1 18.07 -23.90 0.56
CA MET A 1 17.91 -23.56 0.14
C MET A 1 17.37 -23.12 -0.45
N PHE A 2 17.25 -22.77 -0.77
CA PHE A 2 16.85 -22.27 -1.32
C PHE A 2 16.30 -21.97 -2.03
N ALA A 3 16.31 -21.77 -2.21
CA ALA A 3 15.94 -21.44 -2.94
C ALA A 3 15.13 -21.27 -3.44
N LEU A 4 14.87 -21.41 -3.48
CA LEU A 4 14.07 -21.25 -4.07
C LEU A 4 13.31 -20.46 -4.31
N ALA A 5 13.35 -20.27 -3.88
CA ALA A 5 12.43 -19.24 -3.87
C ALA A 5 12.52 -18.42 -4.97
N THR A 6 13.39 -18.41 -5.36
CA THR A 6 13.55 -17.74 -6.41
C THR A 6 12.59 -17.66 -7.41
N LEU A 7 11.86 -18.58 -7.49
CA LEU A 7 10.91 -18.55 -8.41
C LEU A 7 9.94 -17.53 -8.21
N CYS A 8 9.73 -17.14 -7.05
CA CYS A 8 8.65 -16.29 -6.77
C CYS A 8 8.96 -14.92 -7.17
N PRO A 9 8.21 -14.36 -8.02
CA PRO A 9 8.41 -13.02 -8.40
C PRO A 9 7.91 -12.07 -7.37
N ALA A 10 7.42 -12.56 -6.29
CA ALA A 10 6.87 -11.66 -5.32
C ALA A 10 7.93 -10.74 -4.87
N GLN A 11 7.64 -9.48 -4.83
CA GLN A 11 8.53 -8.51 -4.38
C GLN A 11 8.59 -8.48 -2.92
N GLU A 12 9.76 -8.25 -2.38
CA GLU A 12 9.86 -8.09 -0.96
C GLU A 12 9.26 -6.78 -0.56
N PRO A 13 8.60 -6.70 0.57
CA PRO A 13 8.01 -5.44 1.00
C PRO A 13 9.09 -4.40 1.22
N THR A 14 8.77 -3.18 0.85
CA THR A 14 9.67 -2.05 1.08
C THR A 14 9.22 -1.34 2.34
N ASP A 15 10.11 -1.22 3.30
CA ASP A 15 9.79 -0.56 4.56
C ASP A 15 9.96 0.93 4.38
N LEU A 16 8.87 1.67 4.53
CA LEU A 16 8.88 3.11 4.33
C LEU A 16 9.00 3.88 5.65
N GLY A 17 9.17 3.17 6.76
CA GLY A 17 9.36 3.83 8.05
C GLY A 17 8.05 4.11 8.76
N LYS A 18 8.02 5.20 9.51
CA LYS A 18 6.85 5.53 10.30
C LYS A 18 5.79 6.20 9.46
N GLY A 19 4.56 5.74 9.58
CA GLY A 19 3.47 6.30 8.81
C GLY A 19 3.25 7.77 9.10
N ALA A 20 3.47 8.19 10.33
CA ALA A 20 3.27 9.58 10.70
C ALA A 20 4.31 10.51 10.05
N GLU A 21 5.43 9.97 9.61
CA GLU A 21 6.48 10.77 8.99
C GLU A 21 6.56 10.58 7.48
N PHE A 22 5.78 9.67 6.96
CA PHE A 22 5.84 9.37 5.53
C PHE A 22 5.14 10.48 4.75
N LYS A 23 5.84 11.04 3.77
CA LYS A 23 5.30 12.17 3.03
C LYS A 23 4.75 11.82 1.67
N GLY A 24 4.94 10.61 1.24
CA GLY A 24 4.45 10.20 -0.06
C GLY A 24 5.56 9.67 -0.94
N LYS A 25 5.17 8.91 -1.94
CA LYS A 25 6.13 8.29 -2.84
C LYS A 25 5.47 8.08 -4.19
N LYS A 26 6.20 8.38 -5.25
CA LYS A 26 5.75 8.06 -6.59
C LYS A 26 6.29 6.69 -6.94
N ILE A 27 5.41 5.82 -7.40
CA ILE A 27 5.76 4.46 -7.71
C ILE A 27 5.46 4.20 -9.17
N GLU A 28 6.46 3.73 -9.90
CA GLU A 28 6.24 3.37 -11.28
C GLU A 28 5.84 1.92 -11.34
N MET A 29 4.67 1.63 -11.89
CA MET A 29 4.14 0.29 -11.92
C MET A 29 3.89 -0.13 -13.35
N LYS A 30 4.22 -1.36 -13.63
CA LYS A 30 3.95 -1.92 -14.94
C LYS A 30 2.53 -2.44 -14.99
N ASP A 31 2.06 -2.72 -16.19
CA ASP A 31 0.77 -3.30 -16.40
C ASP A 31 0.63 -4.55 -15.53
N LYS A 32 -0.40 -4.61 -14.74
CA LYS A 32 -0.68 -5.71 -13.83
C LYS A 32 0.39 -5.89 -12.74
N GLY A 33 1.14 -4.83 -12.49
CA GLY A 33 2.16 -4.88 -11.44
C GLY A 33 1.58 -4.71 -10.06
N GLU A 34 2.40 -5.03 -9.07
CA GLU A 34 1.97 -4.97 -7.69
C GLU A 34 3.14 -4.52 -6.84
N GLY A 35 2.88 -3.65 -5.88
CA GLY A 35 3.90 -3.20 -4.94
C GLY A 35 3.44 -3.42 -3.52
N THR A 36 4.35 -3.78 -2.62
CA THR A 36 4.05 -4.01 -1.22
C THR A 36 4.95 -3.13 -0.37
N TYR A 37 4.34 -2.39 0.54
CA TYR A 37 5.03 -1.41 1.36
C TYR A 37 4.66 -1.59 2.81
N LEU A 38 5.62 -1.38 3.70
CA LEU A 38 5.38 -1.47 5.14
C LEU A 38 5.51 -0.09 5.77
N LEU A 39 4.57 0.24 6.64
CA LEU A 39 4.63 1.47 7.41
C LEU A 39 4.28 1.16 8.84
N SER A 40 5.02 1.74 9.76
CA SER A 40 4.73 1.58 11.18
C SER A 40 3.64 2.56 11.56
N LEU A 41 2.54 2.05 12.10
CA LEU A 41 1.41 2.88 12.49
C LEU A 41 1.25 2.83 14.01
N THR A 42 0.69 3.90 14.54
CA THR A 42 0.52 4.05 15.99
C THR A 42 -0.92 3.76 16.37
N ALA A 43 -1.08 2.99 17.43
CA ALA A 43 -2.41 2.63 17.91
C ALA A 43 -3.24 3.87 18.24
N GLY A 44 -4.50 3.79 17.93
CA GLY A 44 -5.44 4.84 18.29
C GLY A 44 -5.47 6.06 17.39
N LYS A 45 -4.58 6.15 16.42
CA LYS A 45 -4.57 7.27 15.48
C LYS A 45 -5.12 6.80 14.15
N GLU A 46 -5.96 7.62 13.54
CA GLU A 46 -6.50 7.26 12.24
C GLU A 46 -5.54 7.68 11.15
N PHE A 47 -5.20 6.75 10.30
CA PHE A 47 -4.33 7.02 9.15
C PHE A 47 -5.17 6.91 7.88
N GLU A 48 -4.94 7.81 6.96
CA GLU A 48 -5.60 7.73 5.67
C GLU A 48 -4.55 7.47 4.60
N ALA A 49 -4.67 6.34 3.91
CA ALA A 49 -3.77 5.98 2.83
C ALA A 49 -4.49 6.25 1.51
N THR A 50 -3.81 6.92 0.60
CA THR A 50 -4.41 7.25 -0.69
C THR A 50 -3.45 6.91 -1.81
N THR A 51 -4.02 6.58 -2.96
CA THR A 51 -3.25 6.45 -4.18
C THR A 51 -3.84 7.38 -5.22
N ASP A 52 -2.99 7.83 -6.14
CA ASP A 52 -3.45 8.66 -7.24
C ASP A 52 -2.62 8.26 -8.44
N GLY A 53 -3.22 7.53 -9.35
CA GLY A 53 -2.50 7.01 -10.51
C GLY A 53 -2.73 7.85 -11.75
N THR A 54 -2.22 7.35 -12.84
CA THR A 54 -2.37 8.02 -14.13
C THR A 54 -3.82 7.91 -14.57
N LYS A 55 -4.27 8.94 -15.26
CA LYS A 55 -5.62 8.98 -15.78
C LYS A 55 -5.92 7.75 -16.61
N ASN A 56 -7.12 7.23 -16.49
CA ASN A 56 -7.59 6.07 -17.23
C ASN A 56 -6.90 4.76 -16.82
N THR A 57 -6.40 4.69 -15.60
CA THR A 57 -5.86 3.45 -15.07
C THR A 57 -6.74 2.98 -13.92
N ASP A 58 -6.46 1.81 -13.42
CA ASP A 58 -7.24 1.22 -12.33
C ASP A 58 -6.28 0.68 -11.29
N VAL A 59 -6.38 1.21 -10.08
CA VAL A 59 -5.48 0.86 -8.99
C VAL A 59 -6.31 0.37 -7.82
N HIS A 60 -5.83 -0.67 -7.16
CA HIS A 60 -6.48 -1.20 -5.96
C HIS A 60 -5.51 -1.10 -4.80
N LEU A 61 -6.03 -0.78 -3.62
CA LEU A 61 -5.23 -0.63 -2.42
C LEU A 61 -5.76 -1.55 -1.35
N TYR A 62 -4.89 -2.35 -0.74
CA TYR A 62 -5.25 -3.25 0.33
C TYR A 62 -4.32 -3.01 1.50
N VAL A 63 -4.85 -3.06 2.72
CA VAL A 63 -4.07 -2.85 3.92
C VAL A 63 -4.24 -4.05 4.85
N TYR A 64 -3.11 -4.57 5.33
CA TYR A 64 -3.09 -5.73 6.23
C TYR A 64 -2.34 -5.37 7.49
N ASP A 65 -2.78 -5.95 8.61
CA ASP A 65 -2.07 -5.71 9.87
C ASP A 65 -0.84 -6.63 9.94
N GLU A 66 -0.14 -6.55 11.06
CA GLU A 66 1.10 -7.29 11.21
C GLU A 66 0.88 -8.79 11.20
N ALA A 67 -0.30 -9.24 11.57
CA ALA A 67 -0.64 -10.65 11.54
C ALA A 67 -1.11 -11.12 10.16
N GLY A 68 -1.23 -10.20 9.20
CA GLY A 68 -1.67 -10.55 7.86
C GLY A 68 -3.16 -10.47 7.64
N LYS A 69 -3.89 -9.89 8.60
CA LYS A 69 -5.33 -9.78 8.46
C LYS A 69 -5.66 -8.50 7.71
N GLU A 70 -6.55 -8.58 6.74
CA GLU A 70 -6.96 -7.40 5.99
C GLU A 70 -7.74 -6.44 6.90
N VAL A 71 -7.31 -5.21 6.99
CA VAL A 71 -7.97 -4.21 7.82
C VAL A 71 -8.56 -3.07 6.99
N GLY A 72 -8.34 -3.07 5.70
CA GLY A 72 -8.96 -2.08 4.83
C GLY A 72 -8.66 -2.36 3.39
N LYS A 73 -9.51 -1.88 2.50
CA LYS A 73 -9.25 -2.00 1.08
C LYS A 73 -10.08 -1.01 0.31
N ASP A 74 -9.61 -0.68 -0.88
CA ASP A 74 -10.39 0.10 -1.83
C ASP A 74 -10.09 -0.48 -3.20
N ASP A 75 -11.03 -1.25 -3.73
CA ASP A 75 -10.89 -1.87 -5.04
C ASP A 75 -11.89 -1.29 -6.02
N SER A 76 -12.36 -0.09 -5.77
CA SER A 76 -13.27 0.57 -6.70
C SER A 76 -12.52 0.93 -7.98
N PRO A 77 -13.24 1.09 -9.09
CA PRO A 77 -12.58 1.40 -10.35
C PRO A 77 -11.93 2.77 -10.33
N GLY A 78 -10.85 2.90 -11.04
CA GLY A 78 -10.17 4.18 -11.23
C GLY A 78 -8.81 4.23 -10.57
N PRO A 79 -8.09 5.32 -10.78
CA PRO A 79 -6.72 5.43 -10.27
C PRO A 79 -6.61 5.91 -8.84
N LYS A 80 -7.71 6.36 -8.25
CA LYS A 80 -7.66 6.92 -6.90
C LYS A 80 -8.27 5.98 -5.90
N CYS A 81 -7.52 5.68 -4.84
CA CYS A 81 -8.01 4.85 -3.75
C CYS A 81 -7.84 5.60 -2.45
N SER A 82 -8.66 5.27 -1.48
CA SER A 82 -8.58 5.86 -0.15
C SER A 82 -9.01 4.82 0.87
N VAL A 83 -8.15 4.57 1.86
CA VAL A 83 -8.45 3.63 2.93
C VAL A 83 -8.09 4.29 4.24
N LYS A 84 -9.00 4.22 5.21
CA LYS A 84 -8.75 4.74 6.55
C LYS A 84 -8.56 3.57 7.50
N VAL A 85 -7.53 3.66 8.31
CA VAL A 85 -7.20 2.59 9.25
C VAL A 85 -6.90 3.21 10.60
N THR A 86 -7.52 2.69 11.66
CA THR A 86 -7.19 3.08 13.02
C THR A 86 -6.65 1.84 13.70
N PRO A 87 -5.32 1.73 13.85
CA PRO A 87 -4.75 0.51 14.40
C PRO A 87 -5.15 0.31 15.87
N ALA A 88 -5.35 -0.94 16.23
CA ALA A 88 -5.61 -1.27 17.63
C ALA A 88 -4.32 -1.37 18.43
N LYS A 89 -3.19 -1.62 17.75
CA LYS A 89 -1.89 -1.73 18.38
C LYS A 89 -0.86 -1.10 17.49
N ASP A 90 0.24 -0.67 18.07
CA ASP A 90 1.38 -0.22 17.28
C ASP A 90 1.91 -1.41 16.49
N GLY A 91 2.32 -1.20 15.28
CA GLY A 91 2.92 -2.27 14.50
C GLY A 91 3.14 -1.87 13.07
N LYS A 92 3.70 -2.78 12.31
CA LYS A 92 3.95 -2.56 10.89
C LYS A 92 2.76 -3.06 10.11
N TYR A 93 2.21 -2.20 9.30
CA TYR A 93 1.07 -2.54 8.46
C TYR A 93 1.56 -2.65 7.02
N LYS A 94 0.98 -3.59 6.30
CA LYS A 94 1.37 -3.86 4.94
C LYS A 94 0.36 -3.23 4.00
N PHE A 95 0.86 -2.43 3.06
CA PHE A 95 0.03 -1.77 2.08
C PHE A 95 0.35 -2.38 0.73
N VAL A 96 -0.63 -2.98 0.07
CA VAL A 96 -0.44 -3.62 -1.22
C VAL A 96 -1.17 -2.78 -2.25
N ILE A 97 -0.44 -2.35 -3.27
CA ILE A 97 -1.00 -1.54 -4.34
C ILE A 97 -0.93 -2.38 -5.60
N LYS A 98 -2.08 -2.61 -6.21
CA LYS A 98 -2.16 -3.39 -7.45
C LYS A 98 -2.57 -2.50 -8.58
N ASN A 99 -1.82 -2.55 -9.65
CA ASN A 99 -2.12 -1.80 -10.86
C ASN A 99 -2.72 -2.77 -11.86
N THR A 100 -4.00 -2.62 -12.15
CA THR A 100 -4.69 -3.57 -12.99
C THR A 100 -4.85 -3.12 -14.43
N GLY A 101 -4.35 -1.93 -14.77
CA GLY A 101 -4.51 -1.47 -16.16
C GLY A 101 -3.36 -0.65 -16.66
N GLY A 102 -2.53 -1.17 -17.51
CA GLY A 102 -1.49 -0.42 -18.20
C GLY A 102 -0.37 0.08 -17.29
N ASP A 103 0.70 0.56 -17.89
CA ASP A 103 1.79 1.16 -17.12
C ASP A 103 1.26 2.41 -16.44
N ASN A 104 1.74 2.66 -15.23
CA ASN A 104 1.14 3.66 -14.37
C ASN A 104 2.18 4.27 -13.45
N THR A 105 2.01 5.53 -13.14
CA THR A 105 2.78 6.16 -12.08
C THR A 105 1.80 6.48 -10.97
N VAL A 106 1.94 5.84 -9.84
CA VAL A 106 1.01 5.96 -8.73
C VAL A 106 1.66 6.77 -7.62
N THR A 107 0.97 7.79 -7.15
CA THR A 107 1.43 8.55 -5.99
C THR A 107 0.76 7.97 -4.77
N PHE A 108 1.54 7.43 -3.85
CA PHE A 108 1.05 6.81 -2.63
C PHE A 108 1.33 7.74 -1.46
N LYS A 109 0.31 8.06 -0.69
CA LYS A 109 0.45 8.95 0.46
C LYS A 109 -0.28 8.36 1.65
N VAL A 110 0.25 8.62 2.83
CA VAL A 110 -0.41 8.26 4.07
C VAL A 110 -0.34 9.47 4.99
N LYS A 111 -1.45 9.84 5.56
CA LYS A 111 -1.44 10.94 6.50
C LYS A 111 -2.21 10.56 7.74
N VAL A 112 -1.86 11.20 8.84
CA VAL A 112 -2.52 10.96 10.11
C VAL A 112 -3.67 11.95 10.21
N ALA A 113 -4.85 11.42 10.41
CA ALA A 113 -6.00 12.28 10.62
C ALA A 113 -6.01 12.64 12.09
N LYS A 114 -6.42 13.82 12.37
CA LYS A 114 -6.40 14.26 13.72
C LYS A 114 -7.40 13.61 14.57
#